data_29e4665dd3c0b1aefd533580c3a1acd8
#
_entry.id   29e4665dd3c0b1aefd533580c3a1acd8
#
_cell.length_a   1.000
_cell.length_b   1.000
_cell.length_c   1.000
_cell.angle_alpha   90.00
_cell.angle_beta   90.00
_cell.angle_gamma   90.00
#
_symmetry.space_group_name_H-M   'P 1'
#
loop_
_entity.id
_entity.type
_entity.pdbx_description
1 polymer ?
#
loop_
_entity_poly.entity_id
_entity_poly.type
_entity_poly.pdbx_seq_one_letter_code
_entity_poly.pdbx_strand_id
1 'polypeptide(L)'
;TSHAGAQGLAQFMPATATWMAELYPREVGPAQPFNPGWSLRAMVAYNQWHLERIQAASPCEQWAFALAAYNGGLGWINRDRRLASASGADPLTWFNSVERYNAGRSAANFRENRNYPRNILTRWEPLYVAAGWGPGVCAERYQL
;
A
#
# COMPACT_ATOMS: atom_id res chain seq x y z
N THR A 1 -2.41 17.37 8.72
CA THR A 1 -2.03 17.56 7.30
C THR A 1 -0.53 17.36 7.15
N SER A 2 -0.13 16.52 6.22
CA SER A 2 1.28 16.27 5.95
C SER A 2 1.91 17.44 5.17
N HIS A 3 3.23 17.42 5.05
CA HIS A 3 3.99 18.41 4.27
C HIS A 3 3.55 18.47 2.80
N ALA A 4 3.13 17.34 2.21
CA ALA A 4 2.62 17.25 0.85
C ALA A 4 1.11 17.51 0.73
N GLY A 5 0.41 17.81 1.83
CA GLY A 5 -1.03 18.09 1.84
C GLY A 5 -1.94 16.90 2.13
N ALA A 6 -1.39 15.73 2.47
CA ALA A 6 -2.19 14.57 2.88
C ALA A 6 -2.88 14.83 4.23
N GLN A 7 -4.10 14.36 4.38
CA GLN A 7 -5.01 14.75 5.44
C GLN A 7 -5.43 13.56 6.32
N GLY A 8 -5.53 13.81 7.62
CA GLY A 8 -6.12 12.91 8.61
C GLY A 8 -5.29 11.67 8.93
N LEU A 9 -5.93 10.72 9.62
CA LEU A 9 -5.28 9.51 10.14
C LEU A 9 -4.69 8.62 9.03
N ALA A 10 -5.39 8.48 7.91
CA ALA A 10 -4.97 7.65 6.78
C ALA A 10 -4.13 8.41 5.73
N GLN A 11 -3.86 9.70 5.96
CA GLN A 11 -3.04 10.55 5.10
C GLN A 11 -3.52 10.59 3.65
N PHE A 12 -4.83 10.79 3.45
CA PHE A 12 -5.39 10.97 2.12
C PHE A 12 -5.07 12.35 1.55
N MET A 13 -4.62 12.37 0.30
CA MET A 13 -4.65 13.59 -0.51
C MET A 13 -6.11 13.99 -0.75
N PRO A 14 -6.45 15.30 -0.80
CA PRO A 14 -7.84 15.76 -0.97
C PRO A 14 -8.55 15.14 -2.19
N ALA A 15 -7.86 15.06 -3.32
CA ALA A 15 -8.42 14.46 -4.54
C ALA A 15 -8.73 12.97 -4.37
N THR A 16 -7.87 12.21 -3.69
CA THR A 16 -8.09 10.80 -3.40
C THR A 16 -9.25 10.61 -2.43
N ALA A 17 -9.37 11.45 -1.41
CA ALA A 17 -10.49 11.42 -0.47
C ALA A 17 -11.82 11.64 -1.19
N THR A 18 -11.90 12.63 -2.06
CA THR A 18 -13.10 12.91 -2.88
C THR A 18 -13.41 11.72 -3.78
N TRP A 19 -12.42 11.17 -4.44
CA TRP A 19 -12.60 10.02 -5.33
C TRP A 19 -13.11 8.78 -4.58
N MET A 20 -12.60 8.51 -3.37
CA MET A 20 -13.09 7.40 -2.55
C MET A 20 -14.56 7.59 -2.16
N ALA A 21 -14.95 8.81 -1.80
CA ALA A 21 -16.34 9.11 -1.48
C ALA A 21 -17.28 8.94 -2.69
N GLU A 22 -16.81 9.27 -3.88
CA GLU A 22 -17.56 9.10 -5.13
C GLU A 22 -17.66 7.62 -5.54
N LEU A 23 -16.57 6.87 -5.38
CA LEU A 23 -16.48 5.47 -5.80
C LEU A 23 -17.20 4.53 -4.83
N TYR A 24 -17.12 4.82 -3.54
CA TYR A 24 -17.68 3.99 -2.46
C TYR A 24 -18.64 4.76 -1.56
N PRO A 25 -19.71 5.38 -2.12
CA PRO A 25 -20.57 6.27 -1.34
C PRO A 25 -21.30 5.57 -0.19
N ARG A 26 -21.61 4.29 -0.33
CA ARG A 26 -22.28 3.51 0.72
C ARG A 26 -21.33 3.09 1.84
N GLU A 27 -20.10 2.75 1.46
CA GLU A 27 -19.09 2.21 2.38
C GLU A 27 -18.42 3.31 3.19
N VAL A 28 -18.13 4.46 2.57
CA VAL A 28 -17.37 5.52 3.24
C VAL A 28 -18.16 6.79 3.51
N GLY A 29 -19.19 7.09 2.71
CA GLY A 29 -19.95 8.33 2.82
C GLY A 29 -19.19 9.56 2.30
N PRO A 30 -19.74 10.78 2.56
CA PRO A 30 -19.12 12.02 2.12
C PRO A 30 -17.69 12.18 2.65
N ALA A 31 -16.79 12.76 1.83
CA ALA A 31 -15.38 12.88 2.18
C ALA A 31 -15.15 13.68 3.46
N GLN A 32 -14.55 13.05 4.46
CA GLN A 32 -14.22 13.62 5.76
C GLN A 32 -12.83 13.11 6.21
N PRO A 33 -11.74 13.46 5.51
CA PRO A 33 -10.42 12.84 5.74
C PRO A 33 -9.85 13.07 7.14
N PHE A 34 -10.33 14.07 7.88
CA PHE A 34 -9.93 14.30 9.27
C PHE A 34 -10.79 13.53 10.29
N ASN A 35 -11.88 12.91 9.87
CA ASN A 35 -12.69 12.04 10.73
C ASN A 35 -12.04 10.65 10.81
N PRO A 36 -11.64 10.16 11.99
CA PRO A 36 -10.96 8.86 12.12
C PRO A 36 -11.77 7.69 11.57
N GLY A 37 -13.07 7.65 11.82
CA GLY A 37 -13.95 6.58 11.33
C GLY A 37 -14.03 6.57 9.82
N TRP A 38 -14.19 7.74 9.19
CA TRP A 38 -14.17 7.87 7.74
C TRP A 38 -12.83 7.43 7.17
N SER A 39 -11.72 7.90 7.76
CA SER A 39 -10.36 7.56 7.31
C SER A 39 -10.11 6.06 7.33
N LEU A 40 -10.52 5.35 8.37
CA LEU A 40 -10.35 3.90 8.46
C LEU A 40 -11.18 3.17 7.40
N ARG A 41 -12.44 3.56 7.21
CA ARG A 41 -13.29 2.95 6.17
C ARG A 41 -12.73 3.20 4.77
N ALA A 42 -12.30 4.42 4.50
CA ALA A 42 -11.72 4.80 3.20
C ALA A 42 -10.38 4.09 2.95
N MET A 43 -9.55 3.91 3.99
CA MET A 43 -8.30 3.16 3.89
C MET A 43 -8.56 1.71 3.49
N VAL A 44 -9.52 1.05 4.12
CA VAL A 44 -9.90 -0.33 3.77
C VAL A 44 -10.42 -0.39 2.34
N ALA A 45 -11.30 0.52 1.95
CA ALA A 45 -11.85 0.58 0.59
C ALA A 45 -10.76 0.83 -0.46
N TYR A 46 -9.81 1.71 -0.19
CA TYR A 46 -8.71 2.02 -1.11
C TYR A 46 -7.74 0.84 -1.26
N ASN A 47 -7.41 0.16 -0.16
CA ASN A 47 -6.61 -1.06 -0.23
C ASN A 47 -7.34 -2.16 -1.02
N GLN A 48 -8.66 -2.33 -0.80
CA GLN A 48 -9.47 -3.27 -1.58
C GLN A 48 -9.44 -2.94 -3.07
N TRP A 49 -9.54 -1.66 -3.43
CA TRP A 49 -9.43 -1.21 -4.81
C TRP A 49 -8.10 -1.62 -5.44
N HIS A 50 -6.98 -1.45 -4.70
CA HIS A 50 -5.67 -1.88 -5.18
C HIS A 50 -5.57 -3.40 -5.31
N LEU A 51 -6.05 -4.16 -4.32
CA LEU A 51 -6.01 -5.62 -4.34
C LEU A 51 -6.75 -6.20 -5.54
N GLU A 52 -7.87 -5.61 -5.93
CA GLU A 52 -8.65 -6.04 -7.10
C GLU A 52 -7.91 -5.84 -8.43
N ARG A 53 -6.93 -4.94 -8.48
CA ARG A 53 -6.19 -4.55 -9.69
C ARG A 53 -4.78 -5.07 -9.75
N ILE A 54 -4.27 -5.64 -8.67
CA ILE A 54 -2.89 -6.10 -8.56
C ILE A 54 -2.85 -7.62 -8.57
N GLN A 55 -2.17 -8.18 -9.57
CA GLN A 55 -1.81 -9.59 -9.59
C GLN A 55 -0.40 -9.77 -9.01
N ALA A 56 -0.24 -10.78 -8.17
CA ALA A 56 1.03 -11.11 -7.53
C ALA A 56 1.15 -12.61 -7.25
N ALA A 57 2.35 -13.05 -6.92
CA ALA A 57 2.67 -14.47 -6.73
C ALA A 57 1.98 -15.09 -5.51
N SER A 58 1.65 -14.29 -4.49
CA SER A 58 1.01 -14.75 -3.26
C SER A 58 0.24 -13.61 -2.60
N PRO A 59 -0.64 -13.88 -1.62
CA PRO A 59 -1.30 -12.84 -0.86
C PRO A 59 -0.32 -11.88 -0.17
N CYS A 60 0.80 -12.37 0.37
CA CYS A 60 1.84 -11.53 0.98
C CYS A 60 2.41 -10.54 -0.04
N GLU A 61 2.81 -11.01 -1.22
CA GLU A 61 3.35 -10.14 -2.28
C GLU A 61 2.29 -9.15 -2.77
N GLN A 62 1.04 -9.60 -2.93
CA GLN A 62 -0.07 -8.75 -3.36
C GLN A 62 -0.30 -7.59 -2.39
N TRP A 63 -0.31 -7.86 -1.09
CA TRP A 63 -0.43 -6.82 -0.07
C TRP A 63 0.74 -5.86 -0.06
N ALA A 64 1.95 -6.37 -0.31
CA ALA A 64 3.13 -5.51 -0.41
C ALA A 64 3.00 -4.51 -1.57
N PHE A 65 2.58 -4.97 -2.75
CA PHE A 65 2.27 -4.09 -3.88
C PHE A 65 1.15 -3.10 -3.55
N ALA A 66 0.07 -3.56 -2.93
CA ALA A 66 -1.08 -2.71 -2.59
C ALA A 66 -0.69 -1.61 -1.61
N LEU A 67 0.07 -1.92 -0.56
CA LEU A 67 0.54 -0.93 0.41
C LEU A 67 1.51 0.07 -0.23
N ALA A 68 2.40 -0.38 -1.10
CA ALA A 68 3.28 0.51 -1.85
C ALA A 68 2.48 1.44 -2.78
N ALA A 69 1.44 0.91 -3.43
CA ALA A 69 0.53 1.70 -4.27
C ALA A 69 -0.30 2.68 -3.45
N TYR A 70 -0.76 2.29 -2.27
CA TYR A 70 -1.45 3.18 -1.32
C TYR A 70 -0.57 4.38 -0.95
N ASN A 71 0.69 4.13 -0.62
CA ASN A 71 1.65 5.16 -0.21
C ASN A 71 2.10 6.05 -1.38
N GLY A 72 2.47 5.45 -2.52
CA GLY A 72 3.16 6.14 -3.60
C GLY A 72 2.37 6.30 -4.90
N GLY A 73 1.21 5.67 -5.01
CA GLY A 73 0.38 5.66 -6.21
C GLY A 73 0.63 4.44 -7.10
N LEU A 74 -0.47 3.88 -7.60
CA LEU A 74 -0.44 2.67 -8.46
C LEU A 74 0.35 2.90 -9.75
N GLY A 75 0.28 4.11 -10.31
CA GLY A 75 1.01 4.46 -11.54
C GLY A 75 2.51 4.27 -11.38
N TRP A 76 3.09 4.70 -10.27
CA TRP A 76 4.52 4.51 -9.99
C TRP A 76 4.85 3.03 -9.79
N ILE A 77 4.01 2.30 -9.08
CA ILE A 77 4.23 0.87 -8.84
C ILE A 77 4.17 0.08 -10.15
N ASN A 78 3.24 0.41 -11.05
CA ASN A 78 3.18 -0.21 -12.36
C ASN A 78 4.43 0.09 -13.22
N ARG A 79 4.98 1.30 -13.13
CA ARG A 79 6.24 1.65 -13.81
C ARG A 79 7.43 0.88 -13.23
N ASP A 80 7.51 0.76 -11.91
CA ASP A 80 8.54 -0.04 -11.24
C ASP A 80 8.46 -1.52 -11.66
N ARG A 81 7.24 -2.07 -11.76
CA ARG A 81 7.01 -3.43 -12.26
C ARG A 81 7.52 -3.63 -13.69
N ARG A 82 7.21 -2.69 -14.57
CA ARG A 82 7.68 -2.76 -15.96
C ARG A 82 9.19 -2.70 -16.03
N LEU A 83 9.81 -1.82 -15.25
CA LEU A 83 11.27 -1.73 -15.18
C LEU A 83 11.89 -3.02 -14.66
N ALA A 84 11.34 -3.59 -13.58
CA ALA A 84 11.80 -4.86 -13.01
C ALA A 84 11.71 -5.99 -14.04
N SER A 85 10.59 -6.12 -14.72
CA SER A 85 10.36 -7.13 -15.76
C SER A 85 11.36 -6.98 -16.92
N ALA A 86 11.56 -5.75 -17.40
CA ALA A 86 12.53 -5.45 -18.46
C ALA A 86 13.97 -5.74 -18.04
N SER A 87 14.25 -5.72 -16.74
CA SER A 87 15.57 -6.02 -16.16
C SER A 87 15.77 -7.49 -15.80
N GLY A 88 14.79 -8.35 -16.10
CA GLY A 88 14.87 -9.78 -15.83
C GLY A 88 14.39 -10.22 -14.45
N ALA A 89 13.83 -9.32 -13.64
CA ALA A 89 13.26 -9.65 -12.35
C ALA A 89 11.80 -10.12 -12.49
N ASP A 90 11.32 -10.89 -11.50
CA ASP A 90 9.93 -11.35 -11.47
C ASP A 90 8.99 -10.18 -11.13
N PRO A 91 8.09 -9.77 -12.05
CA PRO A 91 7.17 -8.67 -11.81
C PRO A 91 6.01 -9.02 -10.85
N LEU A 92 5.83 -10.30 -10.51
CA LEU A 92 4.78 -10.77 -9.59
C LEU A 92 5.27 -10.85 -8.14
N THR A 93 6.56 -10.61 -7.91
CA THR A 93 7.20 -10.67 -6.59
C THR A 93 7.68 -9.28 -6.19
N TRP A 94 7.24 -8.83 -5.03
CA TRP A 94 7.66 -7.54 -4.47
C TRP A 94 9.01 -7.65 -3.75
N PHE A 95 9.05 -8.47 -2.70
CA PHE A 95 10.22 -8.58 -1.83
C PHE A 95 11.43 -9.12 -2.60
N ASN A 96 12.52 -8.38 -2.52
CA ASN A 96 13.77 -8.68 -3.21
C ASN A 96 13.67 -8.73 -4.75
N SER A 97 12.55 -8.29 -5.32
CA SER A 97 12.32 -8.19 -6.75
C SER A 97 11.89 -6.76 -7.11
N VAL A 98 10.61 -6.48 -7.34
CA VAL A 98 10.16 -5.14 -7.78
C VAL A 98 10.56 -4.04 -6.80
N GLU A 99 10.62 -4.30 -5.51
CA GLU A 99 11.03 -3.30 -4.51
C GLU A 99 12.40 -2.69 -4.77
N ARG A 100 13.27 -3.35 -5.54
CA ARG A 100 14.63 -2.88 -5.85
C ARG A 100 14.69 -1.91 -7.02
N TYR A 101 13.60 -1.76 -7.77
CA TYR A 101 13.58 -1.00 -9.03
C TYR A 101 12.85 0.32 -8.87
N ASN A 102 13.56 1.42 -9.15
CA ASN A 102 13.03 2.77 -9.09
C ASN A 102 12.86 3.31 -10.52
N ALA A 103 11.63 3.51 -10.95
CA ALA A 103 11.30 3.99 -12.29
C ALA A 103 11.52 5.50 -12.48
N GLY A 104 12.10 6.20 -11.50
CA GLY A 104 12.47 7.60 -11.66
C GLY A 104 12.05 8.54 -10.54
N ARG A 105 11.62 8.02 -9.38
CA ARG A 105 11.37 8.86 -8.21
C ARG A 105 12.68 9.31 -7.56
N SER A 106 12.62 10.41 -6.79
CA SER A 106 13.75 10.83 -5.97
C SER A 106 14.16 9.73 -4.99
N ALA A 107 15.42 9.73 -4.57
CA ALA A 107 15.92 8.77 -3.59
C ALA A 107 15.12 8.80 -2.28
N ALA A 108 14.70 9.99 -1.83
CA ALA A 108 13.91 10.15 -0.61
C ALA A 108 12.51 9.53 -0.77
N ASN A 109 11.80 9.83 -1.85
CA ASN A 109 10.46 9.29 -2.12
C ASN A 109 10.50 7.77 -2.33
N PHE A 110 11.51 7.29 -3.03
CA PHE A 110 11.72 5.85 -3.24
C PHE A 110 11.91 5.13 -1.90
N ARG A 111 12.78 5.66 -1.04
CA ARG A 111 13.06 5.08 0.29
C ARG A 111 11.83 5.04 1.18
N GLU A 112 11.06 6.14 1.25
CA GLU A 112 9.81 6.20 1.99
C GLU A 112 8.81 5.16 1.48
N ASN A 113 8.64 5.07 0.17
CA ASN A 113 7.72 4.12 -0.45
C ASN A 113 8.10 2.67 -0.16
N ARG A 114 9.40 2.34 -0.15
CA ARG A 114 9.88 0.98 0.12
C ARG A 114 9.80 0.61 1.60
N ASN A 115 9.99 1.57 2.48
CA ASN A 115 9.87 1.36 3.91
C ASN A 115 8.43 1.10 4.36
N TYR A 116 7.45 1.65 3.67
CA TYR A 116 6.04 1.57 4.06
C TYR A 116 5.52 0.12 4.11
N PRO A 117 5.51 -0.67 3.03
CA PRO A 117 5.08 -2.06 3.09
C PRO A 117 6.01 -2.93 3.94
N ARG A 118 7.32 -2.68 3.93
CA ARG A 118 8.27 -3.45 4.71
C ARG A 118 8.01 -3.30 6.20
N ASN A 119 7.80 -2.09 6.69
CA ASN A 119 7.49 -1.85 8.10
C ASN A 119 6.17 -2.50 8.51
N ILE A 120 5.13 -2.39 7.70
CA ILE A 120 3.82 -2.96 8.01
C ILE A 120 3.89 -4.49 8.03
N LEU A 121 4.45 -5.10 7.00
CA LEU A 121 4.38 -6.55 6.81
C LEU A 121 5.47 -7.34 7.53
N THR A 122 6.61 -6.72 7.82
CA THR A 122 7.74 -7.44 8.44
C THR A 122 8.04 -7.00 9.86
N ARG A 123 7.51 -5.86 10.30
CA ARG A 123 7.71 -5.34 11.66
C ARG A 123 6.42 -5.31 12.48
N TRP A 124 5.38 -4.67 11.95
CA TRP A 124 4.12 -4.46 12.69
C TRP A 124 3.22 -5.69 12.65
N GLU A 125 3.02 -6.30 11.49
CA GLU A 125 2.15 -7.47 11.37
C GLU A 125 2.58 -8.63 12.30
N PRO A 126 3.86 -8.99 12.41
CA PRO A 126 4.28 -10.04 13.36
C PRO A 126 3.88 -9.76 14.81
N LEU A 127 3.92 -8.49 15.24
CA LEU A 127 3.51 -8.11 16.58
C LEU A 127 2.00 -8.31 16.80
N TYR A 128 1.18 -7.95 15.81
CA TYR A 128 -0.26 -8.15 15.89
C TYR A 128 -0.66 -9.62 15.82
N VAL A 129 0.03 -10.40 14.99
CA VAL A 129 -0.16 -11.86 14.92
C VAL A 129 0.16 -12.49 16.27
N ALA A 130 1.29 -12.14 16.89
CA ALA A 130 1.70 -12.64 18.20
C ALA A 130 0.70 -12.24 19.31
N ALA A 131 0.05 -11.08 19.18
CA ALA A 131 -0.97 -10.61 20.11
C ALA A 131 -2.36 -11.23 19.88
N GLY A 132 -2.53 -12.10 18.89
CA GLY A 132 -3.78 -12.80 18.62
C GLY A 132 -4.79 -12.05 17.77
N TRP A 133 -4.38 -10.99 17.06
CA TRP A 133 -5.27 -10.17 16.23
C TRP A 133 -5.64 -10.80 14.87
N GLY A 134 -4.96 -11.87 14.47
CA GLY A 134 -5.23 -12.56 13.22
C GLY A 134 -4.00 -13.31 12.71
N PRO A 135 -4.15 -14.06 11.57
CA PRO A 135 -3.05 -14.88 11.03
C PRO A 135 -1.98 -14.09 10.28
N GLY A 136 -2.29 -12.83 9.88
CA GLY A 136 -1.43 -12.06 8.98
C GLY A 136 -1.43 -12.60 7.56
N VAL A 137 -0.76 -11.87 6.65
CA VAL A 137 -0.64 -12.27 5.24
C VAL A 137 0.77 -12.68 4.85
N CYS A 138 1.77 -12.32 5.64
CA CYS A 138 3.19 -12.62 5.41
C CYS A 138 3.82 -13.49 6.50
N ALA A 139 3.01 -14.22 7.27
CA ALA A 139 3.47 -14.99 8.42
C ALA A 139 4.63 -15.96 8.08
N GLU A 140 4.62 -16.54 6.89
CA GLU A 140 5.67 -17.47 6.45
C GLU A 140 7.04 -16.80 6.28
N ARG A 141 7.09 -15.47 6.07
CA ARG A 141 8.34 -14.75 5.84
C ARG A 141 9.10 -14.42 7.13
N TYR A 142 8.40 -14.38 8.27
CA TYR A 142 9.01 -14.06 9.56
C TYR A 142 8.83 -15.16 10.60
N GLN A 143 8.48 -16.36 10.18
CA GLN A 143 8.64 -17.55 10.99
C GLN A 143 10.11 -17.93 10.97
N LEU A 144 10.79 -17.57 12.04
CA LEU A 144 12.17 -17.94 12.29
C LEU A 144 12.23 -19.22 13.11
#